data_3cf3d337c4da31890bf0d97784d05925
#
_entry.id   3cf3d337c4da31890bf0d97784d05925
#
_cell.length_a   1.000
_cell.length_b   1.000
_cell.length_c   1.000
_cell.angle_alpha   90.00
_cell.angle_beta   90.00
_cell.angle_gamma   90.00
#
_symmetry.space_group_name_H-M   'P 1'
#
loop_
_entity.id
_entity.type
_entity.pdbx_description
1 polymer ?
#
loop_
_entity_poly.entity_id
_entity_poly.type
_entity_poly.pdbx_seq_one_letter_code
_entity_poly.pdbx_strand_id
1 'polypeptide(L)'
;AAYEQNQAAMVKVNRNLEYATITSPIDGVVINRAVEEGQTVAAGFETPTLFTIAADLTKMQVIADVDEADIGNVENGQRVSFTVDAYPNDVFEGTVMQIRLGDSESTSSSSSTSTSTVVTYEVVISADNPDLKLKPRLTANVTIFTLERDNVLTVPTKSLRFVPDAPMLTQQGYIISEAGIEAPAGKRLVWIKNGQELKPKAVSVGSTSGNMIEITDGLNEGEELVVDLEASFAAPVAEAETERSPFMPGPPGSNKNKKNAK
;
A
#
# COMPACT_ATOMS: atom_id res chain seq x y z
N ALA A 1 69.80 14.67 -23.64
CA ALA A 1 69.21 13.37 -24.07
C ALA A 1 69.20 12.33 -22.95
N ALA A 2 70.36 11.82 -22.42
CA ALA A 2 70.38 10.75 -21.40
C ALA A 2 69.77 11.20 -20.04
N TYR A 3 69.95 12.44 -19.62
CA TYR A 3 69.35 13.00 -18.41
C TYR A 3 67.81 13.09 -18.52
N GLU A 4 67.32 13.57 -19.63
CA GLU A 4 65.85 13.69 -19.90
C GLU A 4 65.14 12.32 -19.95
N GLN A 5 65.83 11.32 -20.55
CA GLN A 5 65.38 9.94 -20.61
C GLN A 5 65.29 9.32 -19.21
N ASN A 6 66.25 9.53 -18.34
CA ASN A 6 66.25 9.03 -16.98
C ASN A 6 65.20 9.75 -16.13
N GLN A 7 64.99 11.04 -16.35
CA GLN A 7 63.93 11.80 -15.69
C GLN A 7 62.54 11.29 -16.09
N ALA A 8 62.30 11.02 -17.38
CA ALA A 8 61.03 10.45 -17.85
C ALA A 8 60.79 9.03 -17.28
N ALA A 9 61.87 8.22 -17.17
CA ALA A 9 61.79 6.91 -16.55
C ALA A 9 61.42 6.99 -15.06
N MET A 10 61.99 7.96 -14.32
CA MET A 10 61.71 8.18 -12.91
C MET A 10 60.26 8.65 -12.69
N VAL A 11 59.74 9.52 -13.53
CA VAL A 11 58.33 9.95 -13.51
C VAL A 11 57.40 8.76 -13.73
N LYS A 12 57.72 7.86 -14.66
CA LYS A 12 56.95 6.65 -14.92
C LYS A 12 56.90 5.70 -13.71
N VAL A 13 58.06 5.49 -13.07
CA VAL A 13 58.16 4.63 -11.87
C VAL A 13 57.39 5.22 -10.69
N ASN A 14 57.49 6.55 -10.45
CA ASN A 14 56.73 7.22 -9.41
C ASN A 14 55.25 7.12 -9.65
N ARG A 15 54.79 7.30 -10.89
CA ARG A 15 53.38 7.13 -11.22
C ARG A 15 52.88 5.69 -10.99
N ASN A 16 53.68 4.70 -11.31
CA ASN A 16 53.36 3.31 -11.02
C ASN A 16 53.27 3.04 -9.51
N LEU A 17 54.10 3.72 -8.70
CA LEU A 17 54.04 3.63 -7.25
C LEU A 17 52.77 4.31 -6.68
N GLU A 18 52.37 5.45 -7.24
CA GLU A 18 51.13 6.10 -6.89
C GLU A 18 49.91 5.20 -7.15
N TYR A 19 49.90 4.46 -8.27
CA TYR A 19 48.85 3.49 -8.58
C TYR A 19 48.78 2.29 -7.65
N ALA A 20 49.84 2.02 -6.90
CA ALA A 20 49.85 0.96 -5.89
C ALA A 20 49.01 1.33 -4.64
N THR A 21 48.71 2.61 -4.46
CA THR A 21 47.86 3.11 -3.37
C THR A 21 46.53 3.59 -3.96
N ILE A 22 45.48 2.84 -3.71
CA ILE A 22 44.11 3.19 -4.17
C ILE A 22 43.46 4.01 -3.08
N THR A 23 43.13 5.25 -3.37
CA THR A 23 42.42 6.17 -2.45
C THR A 23 40.99 6.42 -2.92
N SER A 24 40.10 6.66 -1.98
CA SER A 24 38.74 7.07 -2.30
C SER A 24 38.72 8.46 -2.94
N PRO A 25 37.99 8.67 -4.06
CA PRO A 25 37.83 9.99 -4.67
C PRO A 25 36.85 10.89 -3.89
N ILE A 26 36.09 10.33 -2.96
CA ILE A 26 35.06 11.03 -2.15
C ILE A 26 35.20 10.66 -0.69
N ASP A 27 34.84 11.60 0.18
CA ASP A 27 34.64 11.33 1.60
C ASP A 27 33.30 10.64 1.80
N GLY A 28 33.21 9.67 2.71
CA GLY A 28 31.98 8.94 2.95
C GLY A 28 32.11 7.69 3.80
N VAL A 29 31.06 6.92 3.87
CA VAL A 29 30.97 5.66 4.61
C VAL A 29 31.05 4.48 3.66
N VAL A 30 31.88 3.49 3.97
CA VAL A 30 31.97 2.25 3.20
C VAL A 30 30.73 1.40 3.44
N ILE A 31 29.93 1.20 2.39
CA ILE A 31 28.72 0.36 2.43
C ILE A 31 29.06 -1.11 2.20
N ASN A 32 29.94 -1.37 1.24
CA ASN A 32 30.31 -2.72 0.85
C ASN A 32 31.79 -2.80 0.51
N ARG A 33 32.41 -3.87 0.96
CA ARG A 33 33.78 -4.28 0.61
C ARG A 33 33.70 -5.57 -0.21
N ALA A 34 34.03 -5.48 -1.49
CA ALA A 34 33.93 -6.60 -2.44
C ALA A 34 35.20 -7.44 -2.54
N VAL A 35 36.28 -7.03 -1.88
CA VAL A 35 37.61 -7.70 -1.93
C VAL A 35 38.14 -8.02 -0.54
N GLU A 36 38.93 -9.08 -0.44
CA GLU A 36 39.56 -9.48 0.82
C GLU A 36 41.07 -9.29 0.76
N GLU A 37 41.70 -9.22 1.93
CA GLU A 37 43.11 -9.13 2.05
C GLU A 37 43.78 -10.39 1.48
N GLY A 38 44.81 -10.21 0.65
CA GLY A 38 45.47 -11.30 -0.07
C GLY A 38 44.77 -11.73 -1.38
N GLN A 39 43.62 -11.17 -1.72
CA GLN A 39 42.96 -11.46 -2.99
C GLN A 39 43.67 -10.75 -4.15
N THR A 40 43.99 -11.49 -5.21
CA THR A 40 44.50 -10.91 -6.44
C THR A 40 43.40 -10.21 -7.22
N VAL A 41 43.58 -8.93 -7.48
CA VAL A 41 42.66 -8.12 -8.32
C VAL A 41 43.27 -8.05 -9.71
N ALA A 42 42.69 -8.80 -10.65
CA ALA A 42 43.10 -8.74 -12.05
C ALA A 42 42.26 -7.67 -12.76
N ALA A 43 42.90 -6.57 -13.15
CA ALA A 43 42.30 -5.58 -14.06
C ALA A 43 42.56 -6.08 -15.48
N GLY A 44 41.64 -6.93 -15.98
CA GLY A 44 41.62 -7.34 -17.37
C GLY A 44 40.89 -6.32 -18.23
N PHE A 45 39.85 -6.75 -18.97
CA PHE A 45 38.99 -5.88 -19.76
C PHE A 45 37.85 -5.25 -18.94
N GLU A 46 37.63 -5.71 -17.69
CA GLU A 46 36.60 -5.21 -16.79
C GLU A 46 37.26 -4.57 -15.55
N THR A 47 36.69 -3.46 -15.08
CA THR A 47 37.10 -2.83 -13.82
C THR A 47 36.35 -3.45 -12.65
N PRO A 48 37.02 -4.24 -11.78
CA PRO A 48 36.33 -4.83 -10.64
C PRO A 48 35.99 -3.77 -9.58
N THR A 49 34.82 -3.89 -8.99
CA THR A 49 34.40 -3.05 -7.87
C THR A 49 35.14 -3.52 -6.60
N LEU A 50 35.91 -2.64 -5.98
CA LEU A 50 36.62 -2.94 -4.73
C LEU A 50 35.81 -2.57 -3.50
N PHE A 51 35.33 -1.33 -3.47
CA PHE A 51 34.51 -0.77 -2.39
C PHE A 51 33.36 0.01 -2.96
N THR A 52 32.22 -0.01 -2.25
CA THR A 52 31.08 0.88 -2.51
C THR A 52 31.02 1.88 -1.37
N ILE A 53 31.13 3.17 -1.68
CA ILE A 53 31.17 4.26 -0.70
C ILE A 53 29.97 5.18 -0.94
N ALA A 54 29.22 5.49 0.12
CA ALA A 54 28.18 6.52 0.10
C ALA A 54 28.75 7.81 0.69
N ALA A 55 28.54 8.93 -0.02
CA ALA A 55 28.94 10.23 0.48
C ALA A 55 28.09 10.69 1.67
N ASP A 56 26.79 10.44 1.62
CA ASP A 56 25.84 10.84 2.65
C ASP A 56 24.73 9.79 2.78
N LEU A 57 24.48 9.30 3.99
CA LEU A 57 23.41 8.37 4.31
C LEU A 57 22.16 9.08 4.84
N THR A 58 22.20 10.40 5.03
CA THR A 58 21.03 11.18 5.46
C THR A 58 20.04 11.42 4.33
N LYS A 59 20.51 11.36 3.08
CA LYS A 59 19.72 11.50 1.87
C LYS A 59 19.70 10.18 1.12
N MET A 60 18.58 9.50 1.22
CA MET A 60 18.38 8.21 0.58
C MET A 60 17.44 8.35 -0.63
N GLN A 61 17.46 7.35 -1.48
CA GLN A 61 16.52 7.22 -2.58
C GLN A 61 15.87 5.84 -2.50
N VAL A 62 14.57 5.80 -2.70
CA VAL A 62 13.82 4.57 -2.89
C VAL A 62 13.50 4.45 -4.38
N ILE A 63 13.83 3.31 -4.96
CA ILE A 63 13.48 2.99 -6.35
C ILE A 63 12.28 2.06 -6.26
N ALA A 64 11.15 2.50 -6.79
CA ALA A 64 9.93 1.73 -6.86
C ALA A 64 9.67 1.30 -8.30
N ASP A 65 9.38 0.00 -8.48
CA ASP A 65 8.96 -0.54 -9.77
C ASP A 65 7.44 -0.40 -9.88
N VAL A 66 6.97 0.41 -10.81
CA VAL A 66 5.55 0.70 -11.05
C VAL A 66 5.13 0.06 -12.37
N ASP A 67 3.98 -0.62 -12.36
CA ASP A 67 3.40 -1.24 -13.55
C ASP A 67 3.00 -0.18 -14.60
N GLU A 68 3.05 -0.54 -15.90
CA GLU A 68 2.62 0.30 -17.02
C GLU A 68 1.17 0.79 -16.85
N ALA A 69 0.30 -0.01 -16.23
CA ALA A 69 -1.09 0.37 -16.01
C ALA A 69 -1.26 1.54 -15.04
N ASP A 70 -0.35 1.69 -14.08
CA ASP A 70 -0.44 2.67 -12.99
C ASP A 70 0.43 3.90 -13.23
N ILE A 71 1.49 3.79 -14.05
CA ILE A 71 2.45 4.88 -14.27
C ILE A 71 1.82 6.14 -14.86
N GLY A 72 0.72 5.98 -15.64
CA GLY A 72 0.02 7.10 -16.27
C GLY A 72 -0.52 8.15 -15.30
N ASN A 73 -0.69 7.79 -14.02
CA ASN A 73 -1.19 8.70 -12.97
C ASN A 73 -0.06 9.22 -12.06
N VAL A 74 1.17 8.77 -12.26
CA VAL A 74 2.31 9.18 -11.44
C VAL A 74 3.00 10.39 -12.06
N GLU A 75 3.18 11.44 -11.26
CA GLU A 75 3.83 12.68 -11.67
C GLU A 75 4.96 13.07 -10.69
N ASN A 76 5.93 13.82 -11.20
CA ASN A 76 7.01 14.35 -10.36
C ASN A 76 6.44 15.31 -9.30
N GLY A 77 6.94 15.19 -8.07
CA GLY A 77 6.52 16.04 -6.95
C GLY A 77 5.36 15.48 -6.14
N GLN A 78 4.76 14.35 -6.55
CA GLN A 78 3.73 13.69 -5.73
C GLN A 78 4.29 13.21 -4.41
N ARG A 79 3.46 13.28 -3.36
CA ARG A 79 3.78 12.76 -2.04
C ARG A 79 3.75 11.25 -2.04
N VAL A 80 4.70 10.69 -1.32
CA VAL A 80 4.85 9.24 -1.17
C VAL A 80 4.98 8.92 0.30
N SER A 81 4.30 7.88 0.75
CA SER A 81 4.57 7.26 2.04
C SER A 81 5.08 5.84 1.82
N PHE A 82 6.03 5.41 2.63
CA PHE A 82 6.53 4.05 2.55
C PHE A 82 6.89 3.50 3.92
N THR A 83 6.81 2.20 4.03
CA THR A 83 7.25 1.44 5.20
C THR A 83 8.33 0.46 4.77
N VAL A 84 9.27 0.18 5.65
CA VAL A 84 10.32 -0.82 5.40
C VAL A 84 10.09 -2.03 6.29
N ASP A 85 10.41 -3.22 5.79
CA ASP A 85 10.18 -4.47 6.53
C ASP A 85 10.95 -4.53 7.86
N ALA A 86 12.07 -3.79 7.96
CA ALA A 86 12.85 -3.68 9.18
C ALA A 86 12.14 -2.86 10.28
N TYR A 87 11.26 -1.94 9.90
CA TYR A 87 10.51 -1.03 10.79
C TYR A 87 9.05 -0.91 10.32
N PRO A 88 8.22 -1.95 10.53
CA PRO A 88 6.86 -2.00 9.99
C PRO A 88 5.90 -0.98 10.62
N ASN A 89 6.23 -0.44 11.79
CA ASN A 89 5.42 0.56 12.48
C ASN A 89 5.84 2.00 12.17
N ASP A 90 7.00 2.21 11.57
CA ASP A 90 7.50 3.53 11.20
C ASP A 90 7.08 3.83 9.75
N VAL A 91 6.34 4.91 9.57
CA VAL A 91 5.97 5.41 8.24
C VAL A 91 6.95 6.52 7.87
N PHE A 92 7.60 6.35 6.73
CA PHE A 92 8.51 7.32 6.15
C PHE A 92 7.81 8.07 5.03
N GLU A 93 8.14 9.33 4.89
CA GLU A 93 7.60 10.18 3.83
C GLU A 93 8.68 10.53 2.81
N GLY A 94 8.25 10.71 1.57
CA GLY A 94 9.11 11.08 0.47
C GLY A 94 8.34 11.78 -0.64
N THR A 95 9.06 12.19 -1.67
CA THR A 95 8.48 12.78 -2.87
C THR A 95 9.04 12.13 -4.12
N VAL A 96 8.21 12.00 -5.15
CA VAL A 96 8.64 11.52 -6.47
C VAL A 96 9.59 12.56 -7.07
N MET A 97 10.85 12.17 -7.28
CA MET A 97 11.84 13.03 -7.92
C MET A 97 11.86 12.89 -9.43
N GLN A 98 11.84 11.66 -9.90
CA GLN A 98 12.01 11.35 -11.30
C GLN A 98 11.38 10.01 -11.66
N ILE A 99 10.76 9.97 -12.83
CA ILE A 99 10.31 8.74 -13.47
C ILE A 99 11.31 8.41 -14.57
N ARG A 100 11.91 7.23 -14.50
CA ARG A 100 12.83 6.74 -15.52
C ARG A 100 12.03 6.00 -16.59
N LEU A 101 12.12 6.50 -17.81
CA LEU A 101 11.45 5.94 -18.99
C LEU A 101 12.31 4.86 -19.68
N GLY A 102 13.07 4.11 -18.96
CA GLY A 102 13.90 3.04 -19.50
C GLY A 102 13.41 1.70 -18.98
N ASP A 103 13.39 0.71 -19.86
CA ASP A 103 13.09 -0.66 -19.48
C ASP A 103 13.99 -1.08 -18.34
N SER A 104 13.43 -1.30 -17.16
CA SER A 104 14.09 -2.17 -16.20
C SER A 104 13.96 -3.60 -16.77
N GLU A 105 14.82 -3.91 -17.74
CA GLU A 105 15.07 -5.32 -18.03
C GLU A 105 15.65 -5.91 -16.75
N SER A 106 14.78 -6.39 -15.89
CA SER A 106 15.19 -7.33 -14.86
C SER A 106 15.62 -8.61 -15.57
N THR A 107 16.87 -8.59 -16.02
CA THR A 107 17.58 -9.78 -16.47
C THR A 107 17.74 -10.70 -15.28
N SER A 108 16.66 -11.31 -14.86
CA SER A 108 16.74 -12.56 -14.11
C SER A 108 17.14 -13.64 -15.11
N SER A 109 18.46 -13.77 -15.33
CA SER A 109 19.06 -14.90 -16.01
C SER A 109 18.84 -16.16 -15.16
N SER A 110 17.67 -16.73 -15.29
CA SER A 110 17.42 -18.13 -14.95
C SER A 110 16.59 -18.73 -16.06
N SER A 111 17.29 -19.54 -16.85
CA SER A 111 16.79 -20.44 -17.86
C SER A 111 15.53 -21.17 -17.41
N SER A 112 14.35 -20.84 -17.96
CA SER A 112 13.32 -21.77 -18.42
C SER A 112 12.01 -21.05 -18.75
N THR A 113 11.69 -21.05 -20.06
CA THR A 113 10.38 -21.21 -20.69
C THR A 113 9.17 -20.48 -20.05
N SER A 114 8.72 -19.43 -20.76
CA SER A 114 7.52 -18.60 -20.58
C SER A 114 7.73 -17.30 -19.77
N THR A 115 8.32 -16.33 -20.44
CA THR A 115 8.42 -14.95 -19.98
C THR A 115 7.16 -14.18 -20.40
N SER A 116 6.24 -13.97 -19.47
CA SER A 116 5.42 -12.78 -19.55
C SER A 116 6.32 -11.61 -19.09
N THR A 117 6.83 -10.85 -20.01
CA THR A 117 7.59 -9.64 -19.74
C THR A 117 6.60 -8.60 -19.20
N VAL A 118 6.55 -8.43 -17.89
CA VAL A 118 5.82 -7.33 -17.29
C VAL A 118 6.70 -6.09 -17.47
N VAL A 119 6.19 -5.09 -18.17
CA VAL A 119 6.88 -3.80 -18.34
C VAL A 119 6.66 -3.00 -17.06
N THR A 120 7.74 -2.67 -16.39
CA THR A 120 7.74 -1.82 -15.18
C THR A 120 8.56 -0.57 -15.42
N TYR A 121 8.18 0.51 -14.77
CA TYR A 121 8.88 1.80 -14.82
C TYR A 121 9.50 2.10 -13.46
N GLU A 122 10.76 2.50 -13.46
CA GLU A 122 11.45 2.88 -12.23
C GLU A 122 11.06 4.30 -11.80
N VAL A 123 10.45 4.42 -10.64
CA VAL A 123 10.14 5.70 -10.00
C VAL A 123 11.14 5.96 -8.88
N VAL A 124 11.91 7.04 -9.00
CA VAL A 124 12.89 7.46 -8.00
C VAL A 124 12.23 8.40 -7.01
N ILE A 125 12.24 8.03 -5.76
CA ILE A 125 11.61 8.74 -4.64
C ILE A 125 12.70 9.24 -3.71
N SER A 126 12.66 10.51 -3.32
CA SER A 126 13.54 11.02 -2.27
C SER A 126 13.05 10.56 -0.90
N ALA A 127 13.98 10.18 -0.05
CA ALA A 127 13.70 9.75 1.31
C ALA A 127 14.72 10.39 2.26
N ASP A 128 14.28 11.27 3.12
CA ASP A 128 15.11 11.85 4.16
C ASP A 128 15.32 10.85 5.29
N ASN A 129 16.57 10.71 5.73
CA ASN A 129 16.99 9.73 6.74
C ASN A 129 17.83 10.40 7.85
N PRO A 130 17.28 11.36 8.60
CA PRO A 130 18.03 12.09 9.64
C PRO A 130 18.51 11.15 10.77
N ASP A 131 17.72 10.15 11.10
CA ASP A 131 18.01 9.20 12.19
C ASP A 131 18.90 8.02 11.76
N LEU A 132 19.32 7.94 10.49
CA LEU A 132 20.08 6.84 9.91
C LEU A 132 19.44 5.46 10.10
N LYS A 133 18.09 5.42 10.24
CA LYS A 133 17.32 4.18 10.34
C LYS A 133 17.26 3.43 9.01
N LEU A 134 17.15 4.15 7.91
CA LEU A 134 17.15 3.58 6.58
C LEU A 134 18.57 3.17 6.20
N LYS A 135 18.73 1.91 5.81
CA LYS A 135 19.99 1.36 5.33
C LYS A 135 19.87 1.02 3.84
N PRO A 136 20.96 1.07 3.09
CA PRO A 136 20.95 0.62 1.70
C PRO A 136 20.47 -0.83 1.57
N ARG A 137 19.73 -1.11 0.50
CA ARG A 137 19.17 -2.44 0.15
C ARG A 137 18.05 -2.94 1.06
N LEU A 138 17.38 -2.08 1.80
CA LEU A 138 16.13 -2.46 2.45
C LEU A 138 15.00 -2.51 1.43
N THR A 139 14.10 -3.48 1.59
CA THR A 139 12.86 -3.54 0.83
C THR A 139 11.83 -2.62 1.47
N ALA A 140 11.12 -1.86 0.64
CA ALA A 140 10.12 -0.91 1.06
C ALA A 140 8.78 -1.18 0.36
N ASN A 141 7.69 -1.05 1.11
CA ASN A 141 6.34 -1.02 0.58
C ASN A 141 5.93 0.43 0.37
N VAL A 142 5.74 0.83 -0.87
CA VAL A 142 5.56 2.22 -1.28
C VAL A 142 4.11 2.49 -1.65
N THR A 143 3.57 3.60 -1.16
CA THR A 143 2.26 4.13 -1.53
C THR A 143 2.43 5.53 -2.11
N ILE A 144 2.14 5.71 -3.39
CA ILE A 144 2.20 6.99 -4.10
C ILE A 144 0.80 7.60 -4.09
N PHE A 145 0.69 8.85 -3.64
CA PHE A 145 -0.58 9.59 -3.64
C PHE A 145 -0.74 10.33 -4.96
N THR A 146 -1.48 9.73 -5.88
CA THR A 146 -1.67 10.30 -7.23
C THR A 146 -2.66 11.44 -7.27
N LEU A 147 -3.61 11.46 -6.32
CA LEU A 147 -4.60 12.51 -6.20
C LEU A 147 -4.89 12.80 -4.72
N GLU A 148 -4.60 14.01 -4.28
CA GLU A 148 -4.97 14.51 -2.96
C GLU A 148 -5.92 15.69 -3.13
N ARG A 149 -7.04 15.65 -2.45
CA ARG A 149 -8.03 16.74 -2.42
C ARG A 149 -8.45 16.96 -0.98
N ASP A 150 -8.27 18.17 -0.51
CA ASP A 150 -8.70 18.60 0.81
C ASP A 150 -10.14 19.14 0.76
N ASN A 151 -10.82 19.03 1.90
CA ASN A 151 -12.18 19.57 2.09
C ASN A 151 -13.22 19.03 1.11
N VAL A 152 -13.14 17.76 0.76
CA VAL A 152 -14.14 17.09 -0.07
C VAL A 152 -15.15 16.33 0.77
N LEU A 153 -16.40 16.37 0.37
CA LEU A 153 -17.47 15.59 1.00
C LEU A 153 -17.35 14.14 0.53
N THR A 154 -17.17 13.22 1.45
CA THR A 154 -17.04 11.80 1.13
C THR A 154 -18.14 10.98 1.77
N VAL A 155 -18.58 9.93 1.09
CA VAL A 155 -19.58 8.98 1.58
C VAL A 155 -19.07 7.55 1.39
N PRO A 156 -19.49 6.60 2.26
CA PRO A 156 -19.16 5.20 2.06
C PRO A 156 -19.76 4.68 0.75
N THR A 157 -18.98 3.92 -0.02
CA THR A 157 -19.43 3.33 -1.30
C THR A 157 -20.71 2.47 -1.14
N LYS A 158 -20.93 1.90 0.05
CA LYS A 158 -22.15 1.13 0.37
C LYS A 158 -23.41 1.97 0.25
N SER A 159 -23.39 3.26 0.62
CA SER A 159 -24.56 4.14 0.55
C SER A 159 -25.10 4.35 -0.87
N LEU A 160 -24.23 4.24 -1.88
CA LEU A 160 -24.62 4.34 -3.31
C LEU A 160 -25.22 3.05 -3.88
N ARG A 161 -25.05 1.94 -3.17
CA ARG A 161 -25.60 0.62 -3.55
C ARG A 161 -26.82 0.25 -2.73
N PHE A 162 -27.15 1.06 -1.75
CA PHE A 162 -28.28 0.81 -0.89
C PHE A 162 -29.60 0.93 -1.68
N VAL A 163 -30.41 -0.12 -1.65
CA VAL A 163 -31.75 -0.16 -2.21
C VAL A 163 -32.71 -0.43 -1.04
N PRO A 164 -33.65 0.49 -0.75
CA PRO A 164 -34.57 0.30 0.35
C PRO A 164 -35.52 -0.84 0.07
N ASP A 165 -35.65 -1.77 1.00
CA ASP A 165 -36.70 -2.81 0.99
C ASP A 165 -37.99 -2.22 1.62
N ALA A 166 -38.94 -1.84 0.76
CA ALA A 166 -40.16 -1.15 1.18
C ALA A 166 -40.95 -1.91 2.25
N PRO A 167 -41.20 -3.23 2.14
CA PRO A 167 -41.93 -4.00 3.15
C PRO A 167 -41.26 -3.96 4.52
N MET A 168 -39.94 -4.09 4.55
CA MET A 168 -39.14 -4.14 5.78
C MET A 168 -39.09 -2.79 6.49
N LEU A 169 -38.91 -1.72 5.72
CA LEU A 169 -38.85 -0.36 6.24
C LEU A 169 -40.22 0.11 6.78
N THR A 170 -41.31 -0.26 6.12
CA THR A 170 -42.68 0.06 6.59
C THR A 170 -42.99 -0.64 7.91
N GLN A 171 -42.51 -1.89 8.11
CA GLN A 171 -42.62 -2.59 9.40
C GLN A 171 -41.90 -1.89 10.54
N GLN A 172 -40.80 -1.21 10.23
CA GLN A 172 -40.00 -0.44 11.19
C GLN A 172 -40.52 1.02 11.37
N GLY A 173 -41.58 1.38 10.69
CA GLY A 173 -42.21 2.71 10.81
C GLY A 173 -41.55 3.80 9.97
N TYR A 174 -40.72 3.41 9.00
CA TYR A 174 -40.13 4.36 8.04
C TYR A 174 -41.06 4.56 6.83
N ILE A 175 -41.11 5.79 6.35
CA ILE A 175 -41.86 6.18 5.15
C ILE A 175 -40.87 6.42 4.04
N ILE A 176 -41.03 5.72 2.90
CA ILE A 176 -40.22 5.91 1.73
C ILE A 176 -40.90 6.92 0.81
N SER A 177 -40.20 7.99 0.47
CA SER A 177 -40.69 8.93 -0.54
C SER A 177 -40.35 8.35 -1.94
N GLU A 178 -41.41 8.11 -2.71
CA GLU A 178 -41.26 7.58 -4.08
C GLU A 178 -40.85 8.66 -5.10
N ALA A 179 -40.81 9.92 -4.69
CA ALA A 179 -40.41 11.02 -5.57
C ALA A 179 -38.89 11.01 -5.82
N GLY A 180 -38.48 10.75 -7.05
CA GLY A 180 -37.07 10.84 -7.47
C GLY A 180 -36.27 9.54 -7.41
N ILE A 181 -36.92 8.39 -7.48
CA ILE A 181 -36.30 7.06 -7.48
C ILE A 181 -35.43 6.82 -8.74
N GLU A 182 -35.67 7.55 -9.82
CA GLU A 182 -34.83 7.46 -11.03
C GLU A 182 -33.66 8.42 -10.97
N ALA A 183 -32.45 7.88 -11.01
CA ALA A 183 -31.24 8.70 -11.11
C ALA A 183 -31.16 9.31 -12.51
N PRO A 184 -31.01 10.63 -12.65
CA PRO A 184 -30.68 11.25 -13.92
C PRO A 184 -29.39 10.66 -14.50
N ALA A 185 -29.26 10.68 -15.83
CA ALA A 185 -28.07 10.16 -16.52
C ALA A 185 -26.77 10.76 -15.91
N GLY A 186 -25.86 9.89 -15.47
CA GLY A 186 -24.58 10.28 -14.88
C GLY A 186 -24.62 10.60 -13.37
N LYS A 187 -25.78 10.56 -12.73
CA LYS A 187 -25.90 10.72 -11.27
C LYS A 187 -26.17 9.38 -10.58
N ARG A 188 -25.83 9.29 -9.31
CA ARG A 188 -26.14 8.15 -8.43
C ARG A 188 -27.17 8.58 -7.40
N LEU A 189 -27.95 7.62 -6.87
CA LEU A 189 -28.89 7.86 -5.80
C LEU A 189 -28.26 7.52 -4.45
N VAL A 190 -28.49 8.39 -3.49
CA VAL A 190 -28.25 8.14 -2.06
C VAL A 190 -29.54 8.36 -1.30
N TRP A 191 -29.71 7.67 -0.19
CA TRP A 191 -30.88 7.77 0.65
C TRP A 191 -30.57 8.58 1.90
N ILE A 192 -31.29 9.69 2.07
CA ILE A 192 -31.17 10.58 3.21
C ILE A 192 -32.27 10.27 4.19
N LYS A 193 -31.91 10.16 5.46
CA LYS A 193 -32.85 9.96 6.56
C LYS A 193 -33.22 11.30 7.18
N ASN A 194 -34.47 11.66 7.10
CA ASN A 194 -35.08 12.81 7.78
C ASN A 194 -36.10 12.33 8.82
N GLY A 195 -35.61 12.03 10.04
CA GLY A 195 -36.49 11.46 11.07
C GLY A 195 -36.95 10.04 10.70
N GLN A 196 -38.23 9.88 10.38
CA GLN A 196 -38.82 8.61 9.92
C GLN A 196 -39.02 8.55 8.39
N GLU A 197 -38.62 9.58 7.67
CA GLU A 197 -38.79 9.65 6.22
C GLU A 197 -37.46 9.42 5.52
N LEU A 198 -37.43 8.49 4.54
CA LEU A 198 -36.30 8.24 3.66
C LEU A 198 -36.57 8.89 2.30
N LYS A 199 -35.68 9.81 1.93
CA LYS A 199 -35.75 10.52 0.64
C LYS A 199 -34.60 10.15 -0.27
N PRO A 200 -34.85 9.75 -1.53
CA PRO A 200 -33.82 9.59 -2.50
C PRO A 200 -33.29 10.96 -2.96
N LYS A 201 -32.00 11.11 -3.06
CA LYS A 201 -31.33 12.31 -3.58
C LYS A 201 -30.30 11.93 -4.62
N ALA A 202 -30.38 12.58 -5.78
CA ALA A 202 -29.42 12.35 -6.86
C ALA A 202 -28.15 13.15 -6.61
N VAL A 203 -27.00 12.45 -6.61
CA VAL A 203 -25.68 13.02 -6.35
C VAL A 203 -24.74 12.78 -7.51
N SER A 204 -23.83 13.71 -7.75
CA SER A 204 -22.70 13.53 -8.67
C SER A 204 -21.53 12.97 -7.90
N VAL A 205 -20.93 11.89 -8.41
CA VAL A 205 -19.81 11.21 -7.78
C VAL A 205 -18.51 11.60 -8.45
N GLY A 206 -17.45 11.75 -7.67
CA GLY A 206 -16.09 12.02 -8.12
C GLY A 206 -15.19 10.80 -7.97
N SER A 207 -13.97 11.03 -7.48
CA SER A 207 -12.94 10.02 -7.28
C SER A 207 -13.28 9.08 -6.12
N THR A 208 -12.82 7.83 -6.23
CA THR A 208 -13.00 6.81 -5.19
C THR A 208 -11.65 6.54 -4.52
N SER A 209 -11.66 6.54 -3.19
CA SER A 209 -10.49 6.18 -2.38
C SER A 209 -10.86 5.06 -1.41
N GLY A 210 -10.38 3.85 -1.66
CA GLY A 210 -10.71 2.68 -0.86
C GLY A 210 -12.22 2.41 -0.77
N ASN A 211 -12.80 2.59 0.42
CA ASN A 211 -14.22 2.37 0.68
C ASN A 211 -15.07 3.66 0.69
N MET A 212 -14.45 4.79 0.41
CA MET A 212 -15.09 6.10 0.37
C MET A 212 -15.12 6.63 -1.07
N ILE A 213 -16.17 7.38 -1.41
CA ILE A 213 -16.33 8.04 -2.70
C ILE A 213 -16.62 9.52 -2.49
N GLU A 214 -16.00 10.35 -3.29
CA GLU A 214 -16.20 11.79 -3.30
C GLU A 214 -17.57 12.14 -3.88
N ILE A 215 -18.27 13.07 -3.26
CA ILE A 215 -19.48 13.68 -3.80
C ILE A 215 -19.16 15.11 -4.23
N THR A 216 -19.28 15.35 -5.52
CA THR A 216 -19.00 16.66 -6.12
C THR A 216 -20.19 17.60 -6.10
N ASP A 217 -21.41 17.07 -6.11
CA ASP A 217 -22.64 17.86 -6.10
C ASP A 217 -23.82 17.02 -5.59
N GLY A 218 -24.79 17.68 -4.98
CA GLY A 218 -26.07 17.08 -4.60
C GLY A 218 -26.18 16.68 -3.14
N LEU A 219 -25.16 16.84 -2.28
CA LEU A 219 -25.22 16.54 -0.85
C LEU A 219 -24.67 17.73 -0.04
N ASN A 220 -25.20 17.95 1.15
CA ASN A 220 -24.70 18.96 2.07
C ASN A 220 -24.07 18.28 3.30
N GLU A 221 -23.14 18.99 3.92
CA GLU A 221 -22.53 18.54 5.17
C GLU A 221 -23.60 18.48 6.29
N GLY A 222 -23.57 17.39 7.07
CA GLY A 222 -24.53 17.18 8.16
C GLY A 222 -25.80 16.42 7.79
N GLU A 223 -26.01 16.04 6.52
CA GLU A 223 -27.14 15.18 6.12
C GLU A 223 -26.89 13.72 6.57
N GLU A 224 -27.88 13.10 7.22
CA GLU A 224 -27.81 11.69 7.63
C GLU A 224 -28.06 10.76 6.44
N LEU A 225 -27.06 9.96 6.09
CA LEU A 225 -27.13 8.99 5.00
C LEU A 225 -27.41 7.58 5.51
N VAL A 226 -28.26 6.86 4.79
CA VAL A 226 -28.49 5.44 5.02
C VAL A 226 -27.40 4.64 4.29
N VAL A 227 -26.65 3.86 5.04
CA VAL A 227 -25.55 3.04 4.51
C VAL A 227 -25.94 1.58 4.40
N ASP A 228 -26.71 1.09 5.39
CA ASP A 228 -27.14 -0.30 5.49
C ASP A 228 -28.38 -0.41 6.38
N LEU A 229 -29.14 -1.50 6.22
CA LEU A 229 -30.25 -1.88 7.10
C LEU A 229 -29.84 -3.14 7.86
N GLU A 230 -29.62 -3.01 9.15
CA GLU A 230 -29.55 -4.17 10.02
C GLU A 230 -30.98 -4.56 10.44
N ALA A 231 -31.44 -5.70 9.98
CA ALA A 231 -32.66 -6.30 10.48
C ALA A 231 -32.41 -6.78 11.92
N SER A 232 -32.77 -5.97 12.90
CA SER A 232 -32.87 -6.45 14.27
C SER A 232 -34.08 -7.40 14.34
N PHE A 233 -33.89 -8.64 13.95
CA PHE A 233 -34.80 -9.71 14.31
C PHE A 233 -34.61 -9.94 15.83
N ALA A 234 -35.32 -9.19 16.65
CA ALA A 234 -35.71 -9.69 17.92
C ALA A 234 -36.65 -10.88 17.63
N ALA A 235 -36.06 -12.05 17.50
CA ALA A 235 -36.82 -13.27 17.46
C ALA A 235 -37.73 -13.21 18.70
N PRO A 236 -39.08 -13.28 18.54
CA PRO A 236 -39.93 -13.48 19.69
C PRO A 236 -39.44 -14.79 20.32
N VAL A 237 -39.02 -14.71 21.57
CA VAL A 237 -38.80 -15.89 22.39
C VAL A 237 -40.16 -16.53 22.50
N ALA A 238 -40.53 -17.38 21.55
CA ALA A 238 -41.66 -18.28 21.70
C ALA A 238 -41.22 -19.19 22.85
N GLU A 239 -41.82 -19.03 23.98
CA GLU A 239 -41.88 -20.07 25.00
C GLU A 239 -42.42 -21.31 24.28
N ALA A 240 -41.48 -22.16 23.85
CA ALA A 240 -41.82 -23.46 23.33
C ALA A 240 -42.33 -24.28 24.55
N GLU A 241 -43.63 -24.28 24.72
CA GLU A 241 -44.28 -25.39 25.41
C GLU A 241 -43.83 -26.68 24.70
N THR A 242 -42.97 -27.40 25.37
CA THR A 242 -42.50 -28.71 24.91
C THR A 242 -43.65 -29.71 24.94
N GLU A 243 -44.43 -29.77 23.90
CA GLU A 243 -45.24 -30.95 23.61
C GLU A 243 -44.27 -32.13 23.39
N ARG A 244 -44.16 -32.99 24.42
CA ARG A 244 -43.38 -34.21 24.37
C ARG A 244 -44.07 -35.16 23.39
N SER A 245 -43.45 -35.41 22.25
CA SER A 245 -43.79 -36.46 21.34
C SER A 245 -43.72 -37.81 22.04
N PRO A 246 -44.73 -38.68 21.93
CA PRO A 246 -44.81 -40.00 22.63
C PRO A 246 -43.77 -41.03 22.16
N PHE A 247 -42.94 -40.70 21.16
CA PHE A 247 -42.02 -41.64 20.52
C PHE A 247 -40.52 -41.31 20.70
N MET A 248 -40.14 -40.43 21.63
CA MET A 248 -38.73 -40.19 21.89
C MET A 248 -38.22 -40.97 23.09
N PRO A 249 -37.20 -41.87 22.96
CA PRO A 249 -36.61 -42.57 24.10
C PRO A 249 -35.88 -41.57 25.01
N GLY A 250 -36.22 -41.60 26.32
CA GLY A 250 -35.64 -40.75 27.33
C GLY A 250 -34.14 -41.02 27.60
N PRO A 251 -33.38 -40.04 28.11
CA PRO A 251 -31.97 -40.23 28.43
C PRO A 251 -31.83 -41.26 29.56
N PRO A 252 -30.74 -42.08 29.61
CA PRO A 252 -30.53 -43.12 30.58
C PRO A 252 -30.45 -42.56 31.99
N GLY A 253 -31.27 -43.13 32.90
CA GLY A 253 -31.52 -42.68 34.24
C GLY A 253 -30.28 -42.68 35.12
N SER A 254 -30.09 -41.63 35.81
CA SER A 254 -29.19 -41.46 36.97
C SER A 254 -29.72 -42.27 38.17
N ASN A 255 -29.05 -43.33 38.51
CA ASN A 255 -29.32 -44.20 39.66
C ASN A 255 -28.97 -43.50 40.98
N LYS A 256 -29.98 -42.92 41.66
CA LYS A 256 -29.82 -42.48 43.05
C LYS A 256 -30.06 -43.63 43.99
N ASN A 257 -28.96 -44.22 44.45
CA ASN A 257 -28.95 -45.15 45.57
C ASN A 257 -29.46 -44.50 46.87
N LYS A 258 -30.66 -44.89 47.31
CA LYS A 258 -31.14 -44.71 48.66
C LYS A 258 -30.37 -45.67 49.58
N LYS A 259 -29.63 -45.18 50.54
CA LYS A 259 -29.31 -45.91 51.77
C LYS A 259 -30.19 -45.41 52.90
N ASN A 260 -31.16 -46.20 53.28
CA ASN A 260 -31.76 -46.24 54.57
C ASN A 260 -30.82 -46.95 55.51
N ALA A 261 -30.68 -46.49 56.75
CA ALA A 261 -30.93 -47.27 57.94
C ALA A 261 -30.31 -46.62 59.19
N LYS A 262 -31.18 -46.51 60.13
CA LYS A 262 -30.99 -46.44 61.59
C LYS A 262 -30.25 -45.24 62.18
#